data_c3e31a85f7a88a8ab10420339bf9b698
#
_entry.id   c3e31a85f7a88a8ab10420339bf9b698
#
_cell.length_a   1.000
_cell.length_b   1.000
_cell.length_c   1.000
_cell.angle_alpha   90.00
_cell.angle_beta   90.00
_cell.angle_gamma   90.00
#
_symmetry.space_group_name_H-M   'P 1'
#
loop_
_entity.id
_entity.type
_entity.pdbx_description
1 polymer ?
#
loop_
_entity_poly.entity_id
_entity_poly.type
_entity_poly.pdbx_seq_one_letter_code
_entity_poly.pdbx_strand_id
1 'polypeptide(L)'
;MEFITPYQGLVLILGIMGLMSFMQLVIADLCAIKTKHTPGYPIDADHTSFLFRTVRAHANTNETIAIFILFSLFGIFSAANAEWLTNFAIAYLVGRVLHMFFYYANIQLARSAAFVLVLIGLLGMFIVGLNAL
;
A
#
# COMPACT_ATOMS: atom_id res chain seq x y z
N MET A 1 -0.08 15.63 -23.28
CA MET A 1 0.25 14.79 -22.10
C MET A 1 1.68 14.23 -22.14
N GLU A 2 2.58 14.90 -22.87
CA GLU A 2 3.97 14.45 -23.01
C GLU A 2 4.75 14.41 -21.69
N PHE A 3 4.44 15.30 -20.74
CA PHE A 3 5.14 15.35 -19.45
C PHE A 3 4.92 14.13 -18.55
N ILE A 4 3.82 13.37 -18.74
CA ILE A 4 3.54 12.15 -17.97
C ILE A 4 4.25 10.92 -18.57
N THR A 5 4.65 10.98 -19.83
CA THR A 5 5.27 9.85 -20.52
C THR A 5 6.44 9.21 -19.75
N PRO A 6 7.37 9.95 -19.13
CA PRO A 6 8.43 9.35 -18.34
C PRO A 6 7.94 8.58 -17.11
N TYR A 7 6.76 8.92 -16.58
CA TYR A 7 6.19 8.38 -15.33
C TYR A 7 5.19 7.24 -15.55
N GLN A 8 5.10 6.65 -16.74
CA GLN A 8 4.16 5.55 -17.05
C GLN A 8 4.32 4.37 -16.08
N GLY A 9 5.56 4.04 -15.67
CA GLY A 9 5.81 3.02 -14.67
C GLY A 9 5.16 3.33 -13.32
N LEU A 10 5.30 4.55 -12.83
CA LEU A 10 4.67 5.00 -11.60
C LEU A 10 3.14 5.00 -11.71
N VAL A 11 2.58 5.44 -12.84
CA VAL A 11 1.13 5.43 -13.10
C VAL A 11 0.58 3.99 -13.08
N LEU A 12 1.31 3.04 -13.65
CA LEU A 12 0.95 1.62 -13.57
C LEU A 12 0.93 1.13 -12.12
N ILE A 13 1.93 1.48 -11.31
CA ILE A 13 2.00 1.10 -9.90
C ILE A 13 0.84 1.70 -9.10
N LEU A 14 0.45 2.95 -9.38
CA LEU A 14 -0.75 3.57 -8.79
C LEU A 14 -2.00 2.74 -9.09
N GLY A 15 -2.18 2.30 -10.33
CA GLY A 15 -3.29 1.42 -10.72
C GLY A 15 -3.27 0.07 -10.01
N ILE A 16 -2.09 -0.57 -9.93
CA ILE A 16 -1.93 -1.85 -9.22
C ILE A 16 -2.22 -1.70 -7.72
N MET A 17 -1.77 -0.61 -7.10
CA MET A 17 -2.06 -0.31 -5.69
C MET A 17 -3.55 -0.11 -5.44
N GLY A 18 -4.24 0.59 -6.34
CA GLY A 18 -5.69 0.74 -6.28
C GLY A 18 -6.41 -0.61 -6.37
N LEU A 19 -5.99 -1.46 -7.32
CA LEU A 19 -6.54 -2.82 -7.47
C LEU A 19 -6.28 -3.67 -6.22
N MET A 20 -5.06 -3.63 -5.67
CA MET A 20 -4.72 -4.37 -4.45
C MET A 20 -5.58 -3.92 -3.26
N SER A 21 -5.75 -2.61 -3.07
CA SER A 21 -6.61 -2.08 -2.00
C SER A 21 -8.07 -2.51 -2.18
N PHE A 22 -8.58 -2.50 -3.40
CA PHE A 22 -9.91 -2.99 -3.73
C PHE A 22 -10.04 -4.50 -3.43
N MET A 23 -9.05 -5.31 -3.81
CA MET A 23 -9.05 -6.74 -3.49
C MET A 23 -9.04 -7.02 -1.98
N GLN A 24 -8.27 -6.24 -1.22
CA GLN A 24 -8.25 -6.34 0.25
C GLN A 24 -9.63 -6.03 0.86
N LEU A 25 -10.31 -4.99 0.35
CA LEU A 25 -11.66 -4.63 0.77
C LEU A 25 -12.62 -5.78 0.52
N VAL A 26 -12.64 -6.31 -0.70
CA VAL A 26 -13.52 -7.44 -1.08
C VAL A 26 -13.26 -8.68 -0.21
N ILE A 27 -11.99 -9.01 0.03
CA ILE A 27 -11.64 -10.17 0.88
C ILE A 27 -12.13 -9.96 2.32
N ALA A 28 -11.96 -8.76 2.88
CA ALA A 28 -12.44 -8.45 4.22
C ALA A 28 -13.97 -8.55 4.32
N ASP A 29 -14.69 -8.01 3.32
CA ASP A 29 -16.16 -8.06 3.27
C ASP A 29 -16.68 -9.49 3.11
N LEU A 30 -16.10 -10.29 2.22
CA LEU A 30 -16.47 -11.69 2.07
C LEU A 30 -16.22 -12.49 3.36
N CYS A 31 -15.13 -12.18 4.07
CA CYS A 31 -14.82 -12.77 5.37
C CYS A 31 -15.86 -12.40 6.42
N ALA A 32 -16.27 -11.12 6.48
CA ALA A 32 -17.31 -10.62 7.37
C ALA A 32 -18.66 -11.30 7.10
N ILE A 33 -19.05 -11.44 5.85
CA ILE A 33 -20.29 -12.15 5.45
C ILE A 33 -20.23 -13.61 5.88
N LYS A 34 -19.11 -14.30 5.61
CA LYS A 34 -18.93 -15.72 5.97
C LYS A 34 -19.00 -15.95 7.48
N THR A 35 -18.48 -15.03 8.27
CA THR A 35 -18.49 -15.11 9.74
C THR A 35 -19.77 -14.53 10.35
N LYS A 36 -20.72 -14.06 9.53
CA LYS A 36 -21.98 -13.42 9.97
C LYS A 36 -21.73 -12.21 10.88
N HIS A 37 -20.63 -11.49 10.65
CA HIS A 37 -20.33 -10.27 11.39
C HIS A 37 -21.34 -9.17 11.04
N THR A 38 -21.85 -8.48 12.06
CA THR A 38 -22.83 -7.40 11.85
C THR A 38 -22.11 -6.14 11.33
N PRO A 39 -22.49 -5.60 10.14
CA PRO A 39 -21.88 -4.39 9.62
C PRO A 39 -21.93 -3.22 10.60
N GLY A 40 -20.83 -2.47 10.68
CA GLY A 40 -20.72 -1.30 11.58
C GLY A 40 -20.36 -1.62 13.02
N TYR A 41 -20.35 -2.89 13.43
CA TYR A 41 -19.88 -3.27 14.77
C TYR A 41 -18.36 -3.41 14.81
N PRO A 42 -17.71 -3.15 15.96
CA PRO A 42 -16.29 -3.35 16.13
C PRO A 42 -15.91 -4.83 15.98
N ILE A 43 -14.72 -5.09 15.47
CA ILE A 43 -14.15 -6.42 15.35
C ILE A 43 -13.14 -6.60 16.48
N ASP A 44 -13.27 -7.70 17.23
CA ASP A 44 -12.38 -8.00 18.34
C ASP A 44 -10.93 -8.11 17.88
N ALA A 45 -10.01 -7.54 18.65
CA ALA A 45 -8.58 -7.51 18.37
C ALA A 45 -7.94 -8.88 18.63
N ASP A 46 -8.25 -9.84 17.78
CA ASP A 46 -7.78 -11.22 17.87
C ASP A 46 -7.03 -11.64 16.59
N HIS A 47 -5.70 -11.77 16.68
CA HIS A 47 -4.86 -12.22 15.57
C HIS A 47 -5.08 -13.68 15.15
N THR A 48 -5.76 -14.51 15.98
CA THR A 48 -6.17 -15.86 15.57
C THR A 48 -7.32 -15.82 14.57
N SER A 49 -8.17 -14.77 14.64
CA SER A 49 -9.27 -14.52 13.72
C SER A 49 -8.77 -14.08 12.35
N PHE A 50 -9.14 -14.80 11.28
CA PHE A 50 -8.83 -14.40 9.92
C PHE A 50 -9.57 -13.11 9.53
N LEU A 51 -10.80 -12.91 10.00
CA LEU A 51 -11.55 -11.67 9.78
C LEU A 51 -10.76 -10.47 10.32
N PHE A 52 -10.28 -10.53 11.56
CA PHE A 52 -9.48 -9.46 12.13
C PHE A 52 -8.23 -9.17 11.28
N ARG A 53 -7.52 -10.22 10.83
CA ARG A 53 -6.31 -10.06 10.02
C ARG A 53 -6.60 -9.41 8.66
N THR A 54 -7.68 -9.77 7.98
CA THR A 54 -8.04 -9.17 6.68
C THR A 54 -8.42 -7.71 6.83
N VAL A 55 -9.22 -7.36 7.83
CA VAL A 55 -9.61 -5.97 8.11
C VAL A 55 -8.41 -5.12 8.51
N ARG A 56 -7.52 -5.64 9.37
CA ARG A 56 -6.30 -4.92 9.76
C ARG A 56 -5.31 -4.74 8.62
N ALA A 57 -5.15 -5.72 7.73
CA ALA A 57 -4.32 -5.59 6.55
C ALA A 57 -4.83 -4.46 5.63
N HIS A 58 -6.13 -4.40 5.38
CA HIS A 58 -6.76 -3.33 4.59
C HIS A 58 -6.63 -1.97 5.28
N ALA A 59 -6.94 -1.87 6.57
CA ALA A 59 -6.80 -0.62 7.33
C ALA A 59 -5.36 -0.09 7.29
N ASN A 60 -4.37 -0.96 7.47
CA ASN A 60 -2.96 -0.58 7.43
C ASN A 60 -2.51 -0.13 6.01
N THR A 61 -3.08 -0.69 4.94
CA THR A 61 -2.87 -0.17 3.58
C THR A 61 -3.43 1.24 3.46
N ASN A 62 -4.64 1.50 3.96
CA ASN A 62 -5.28 2.82 3.93
C ASN A 62 -4.51 3.89 4.73
N GLU A 63 -3.81 3.51 5.81
CA GLU A 63 -2.98 4.43 6.59
C GLU A 63 -1.85 5.08 5.77
N THR A 64 -1.38 4.45 4.70
CA THR A 64 -0.24 4.93 3.90
C THR A 64 -0.56 5.26 2.45
N ILE A 65 -1.71 4.83 1.92
CA ILE A 65 -2.02 5.00 0.49
C ILE A 65 -2.15 6.47 0.10
N ALA A 66 -2.68 7.31 0.99
CA ALA A 66 -2.76 8.75 0.76
C ALA A 66 -1.36 9.38 0.66
N ILE A 67 -0.42 8.97 1.53
CA ILE A 67 0.97 9.44 1.49
C ILE A 67 1.63 9.01 0.17
N PHE A 68 1.42 7.78 -0.26
CA PHE A 68 1.92 7.27 -1.53
C PHE A 68 1.42 8.10 -2.72
N ILE A 69 0.11 8.41 -2.76
CA ILE A 69 -0.48 9.24 -3.81
C ILE A 69 0.12 10.66 -3.78
N LEU A 70 0.21 11.28 -2.60
CA LEU A 70 0.78 12.63 -2.45
C LEU A 70 2.24 12.68 -2.90
N PHE A 71 3.07 11.70 -2.52
CA PHE A 71 4.48 11.66 -2.94
C PHE A 71 4.64 11.32 -4.43
N SER A 72 3.72 10.53 -5.01
CA SER A 72 3.67 10.31 -6.45
C SER A 72 3.39 11.62 -7.20
N LEU A 73 2.38 12.35 -6.79
CA LEU A 73 2.03 13.65 -7.38
C LEU A 73 3.16 14.68 -7.18
N PHE A 74 3.71 14.75 -5.97
CA PHE A 74 4.85 15.61 -5.67
C PHE A 74 6.03 15.33 -6.59
N GLY A 75 6.43 14.06 -6.75
CA GLY A 75 7.52 13.68 -7.66
C GLY A 75 7.24 14.01 -9.13
N ILE A 76 6.01 13.79 -9.62
CA ILE A 76 5.62 14.13 -11.00
C ILE A 76 5.68 15.64 -11.21
N PHE A 77 5.09 16.44 -10.31
CA PHE A 77 5.00 17.89 -10.48
C PHE A 77 6.32 18.62 -10.24
N SER A 78 7.25 18.04 -9.46
CA SER A 78 8.62 18.55 -9.34
C SER A 78 9.53 18.11 -10.50
N ALA A 79 9.02 17.41 -11.50
CA ALA A 79 9.79 16.83 -12.59
C ALA A 79 10.96 15.95 -12.12
N ALA A 80 10.73 15.20 -11.03
CA ALA A 80 11.70 14.32 -10.41
C ALA A 80 12.18 13.22 -11.36
N ASN A 81 13.37 12.66 -11.10
CA ASN A 81 13.87 11.54 -11.89
C ASN A 81 12.88 10.36 -11.89
N ALA A 82 12.29 10.07 -13.04
CA ALA A 82 11.19 9.12 -13.20
C ALA A 82 11.61 7.68 -12.87
N GLU A 83 12.85 7.31 -13.16
CA GLU A 83 13.38 5.97 -12.90
C GLU A 83 13.49 5.73 -11.38
N TRP A 84 14.14 6.63 -10.66
CA TRP A 84 14.27 6.53 -9.20
C TRP A 84 12.93 6.60 -8.50
N LEU A 85 12.03 7.48 -8.94
CA LEU A 85 10.69 7.60 -8.39
C LEU A 85 9.90 6.28 -8.58
N THR A 86 9.99 5.68 -9.77
CA THR A 86 9.36 4.38 -10.06
C THR A 86 9.97 3.25 -9.23
N ASN A 87 11.29 3.21 -9.06
CA ASN A 87 11.96 2.19 -8.27
C ASN A 87 11.53 2.21 -6.79
N PHE A 88 11.40 3.40 -6.18
CA PHE A 88 10.88 3.53 -4.83
C PHE A 88 9.38 3.22 -4.74
N ALA A 89 8.60 3.52 -5.76
CA ALA A 89 7.20 3.09 -5.83
C ALA A 89 7.06 1.57 -5.94
N ILE A 90 7.96 0.89 -6.66
CA ILE A 90 8.04 -0.58 -6.68
C ILE A 90 8.36 -1.12 -5.29
N ALA A 91 9.32 -0.53 -4.57
CA ALA A 91 9.64 -0.94 -3.20
C ALA A 91 8.42 -0.80 -2.28
N TYR A 92 7.68 0.30 -2.40
CA TYR A 92 6.41 0.49 -1.68
C TYR A 92 5.40 -0.61 -2.03
N LEU A 93 5.14 -0.86 -3.32
CA LEU A 93 4.20 -1.90 -3.78
C LEU A 93 4.59 -3.28 -3.26
N VAL A 94 5.86 -3.69 -3.43
CA VAL A 94 6.36 -4.99 -2.94
C VAL A 94 6.19 -5.10 -1.43
N GLY A 95 6.57 -4.06 -0.69
CA GLY A 95 6.36 -4.01 0.76
C GLY A 95 4.90 -4.19 1.16
N ARG A 96 3.96 -3.58 0.41
CA ARG A 96 2.51 -3.71 0.65
C ARG A 96 1.99 -5.11 0.36
N VAL A 97 2.39 -5.70 -0.76
CA VAL A 97 2.00 -7.08 -1.12
C VAL A 97 2.51 -8.07 -0.06
N LEU A 98 3.78 -7.98 0.30
CA LEU A 98 4.37 -8.84 1.34
C LEU A 98 3.69 -8.63 2.70
N HIS A 99 3.43 -7.38 3.10
CA HIS A 99 2.76 -7.07 4.35
C HIS A 99 1.35 -7.69 4.41
N MET A 100 0.58 -7.62 3.31
CA MET A 100 -0.73 -8.25 3.21
C MET A 100 -0.63 -9.77 3.39
N PHE A 101 0.27 -10.44 2.67
CA PHE A 101 0.45 -11.89 2.78
C PHE A 101 0.86 -12.33 4.17
N PHE A 102 1.82 -11.64 4.78
CA PHE A 102 2.27 -11.97 6.14
C PHE A 102 1.20 -11.67 7.21
N TYR A 103 0.33 -10.68 6.94
CA TYR A 103 -0.84 -10.46 7.79
C TYR A 103 -1.81 -11.63 7.71
N TYR A 104 -2.14 -12.07 6.50
CA TYR A 104 -3.05 -13.21 6.28
C TYR A 104 -2.48 -14.51 6.85
N ALA A 105 -1.17 -14.73 6.72
CA ALA A 105 -0.48 -15.88 7.28
C ALA A 105 -0.18 -15.77 8.80
N ASN A 106 -0.47 -14.64 9.43
CA ASN A 106 -0.18 -14.36 10.85
C ASN A 106 1.31 -14.47 11.23
N ILE A 107 2.21 -14.00 10.34
CA ILE A 107 3.67 -14.02 10.56
C ILE A 107 4.11 -12.61 11.00
N GLN A 108 4.15 -12.36 12.31
CA GLN A 108 4.35 -11.01 12.87
C GLN A 108 5.68 -10.36 12.50
N LEU A 109 6.80 -11.08 12.63
CA LEU A 109 8.14 -10.52 12.33
C LEU A 109 8.29 -10.16 10.86
N ALA A 110 7.89 -11.05 9.95
CA ALA A 110 7.95 -10.81 8.51
C ALA A 110 7.05 -9.65 8.08
N ARG A 111 5.88 -9.49 8.70
CA ARG A 111 4.99 -8.34 8.51
C ARG A 111 5.68 -7.02 8.87
N SER A 112 6.37 -6.98 10.01
CA SER A 112 7.10 -5.78 10.45
C SER A 112 8.25 -5.44 9.49
N ALA A 113 9.00 -6.44 9.02
CA ALA A 113 10.06 -6.25 8.02
C ALA A 113 9.50 -5.72 6.69
N ALA A 114 8.38 -6.27 6.22
CA ALA A 114 7.69 -5.78 5.01
C ALA A 114 7.24 -4.33 5.17
N PHE A 115 6.78 -3.92 6.37
CA PHE A 115 6.40 -2.54 6.63
C PHE A 115 7.59 -1.58 6.60
N VAL A 116 8.77 -2.00 7.04
CA VAL A 116 10.00 -1.19 6.88
C VAL A 116 10.29 -0.91 5.42
N LEU A 117 10.11 -1.90 4.53
CA LEU A 117 10.28 -1.70 3.08
C LEU A 117 9.27 -0.66 2.53
N VAL A 118 8.03 -0.67 3.03
CA VAL A 118 7.02 0.36 2.70
C VAL A 118 7.51 1.75 3.06
N LEU A 119 8.06 1.93 4.27
CA LEU A 119 8.57 3.23 4.74
C LEU A 119 9.78 3.69 3.93
N ILE A 120 10.69 2.78 3.56
CA ILE A 120 11.83 3.07 2.68
C ILE A 120 11.32 3.55 1.31
N GLY A 121 10.32 2.88 0.74
CA GLY A 121 9.72 3.30 -0.53
C GLY A 121 9.16 4.72 -0.45
N LEU A 122 8.34 5.02 0.55
CA LEU A 122 7.75 6.35 0.74
C LEU A 122 8.81 7.44 0.96
N LEU A 123 9.76 7.20 1.85
CA LEU A 123 10.83 8.16 2.14
C LEU A 123 11.69 8.40 0.89
N GLY A 124 12.03 7.35 0.14
CA GLY A 124 12.77 7.45 -1.10
C GLY A 124 12.04 8.29 -2.15
N MET A 125 10.74 8.09 -2.33
CA MET A 125 9.92 8.90 -3.25
C MET A 125 9.94 10.38 -2.87
N PHE A 126 9.81 10.69 -1.56
CA PHE A 126 9.88 12.06 -1.07
C PHE A 126 11.26 12.70 -1.35
N ILE A 127 12.35 11.99 -1.04
CA ILE A 127 13.72 12.50 -1.27
C ILE A 127 13.98 12.74 -2.75
N VAL A 128 13.55 11.83 -3.63
CA VAL A 128 13.71 12.00 -5.09
C VAL A 128 12.94 13.21 -5.59
N GLY A 129 11.73 13.44 -5.09
CA GLY A 129 10.95 14.64 -5.41
C GLY A 129 11.62 15.92 -4.89
N LEU A 130 12.15 15.90 -3.66
CA LEU A 130 12.80 17.04 -3.05
C LEU A 130 14.10 17.44 -3.80
N ASN A 131 14.88 16.47 -4.27
CA ASN A 131 16.12 16.73 -5.00
C ASN A 131 15.88 17.33 -6.41
N ALA A 132 14.65 17.38 -6.87
CA ALA A 132 14.29 17.96 -8.17
C ALA A 132 13.85 19.44 -8.08
N LEU A 133 13.70 19.98 -6.86
CA LEU A 133 13.38 21.40 -6.64
C LEU A 133 14.64 22.25 -6.58
#